data_520da2427e55578bbae3eb9de10e4190
#
_entry.id   520da2427e55578bbae3eb9de10e4190
#
_cell.length_a   1.000
_cell.length_b   1.000
_cell.length_c   1.000
_cell.angle_alpha   90.00
_cell.angle_beta   90.00
_cell.angle_gamma   90.00
#
_symmetry.space_group_name_H-M   'P 1'
#
loop_
_entity.id
_entity.type
_entity.pdbx_description
1 polymer ?
#
loop_
_entity_poly.entity_id
_entity_poly.type
_entity_poly.pdbx_seq_one_letter_code
_entity_poly.pdbx_strand_id
1 'polypeptide(L)'
;MRARPALVALLLLGGGLPVAGADDAQLARGLQAIQRMTGCFLVDYSYVEVQALKPGYVRDPRVYDVNRDKSAKEWIVAETISPRRIRLQRVLFLADLAGALRPGTEVRHQSEDWEYDAPFLYDFVAPLHWQPRDLRPTPGLWTRRVTNLDDGLRYQCAARWSEDTAYPDWACPSNYAPIPGRETRDMGRSDYQALDRSTRIVVYGASQGGSWLERQDNVKTIHGDGGRVPLVRELGKNWYVRLPDSECAGGRAFAERRRAFWTLLRETWDGLLDGSGPFVERTPPGQPPRFAKMFDLEDSVLGRDLSDEATRQETRRRILDLIQQYRAP
;
A
#
# COMPACT_ATOMS: atom_id res chain seq x y z
N MET A 1 -55.04 9.88 -64.87
CA MET A 1 -54.71 9.40 -63.51
C MET A 1 -53.19 9.23 -63.39
N ARG A 2 -52.52 10.14 -62.69
CA ARG A 2 -51.05 10.11 -62.47
C ARG A 2 -50.82 9.76 -61.06
N ALA A 3 -50.13 8.59 -60.79
CA ALA A 3 -49.73 8.14 -59.48
C ALA A 3 -48.48 8.92 -59.01
N ARG A 4 -48.52 9.44 -57.81
CA ARG A 4 -47.37 10.08 -57.11
C ARG A 4 -46.62 9.04 -56.31
N PRO A 5 -45.28 8.98 -56.34
CA PRO A 5 -44.53 8.11 -55.43
C PRO A 5 -44.40 8.74 -54.03
N ALA A 6 -44.64 7.94 -52.98
CA ALA A 6 -44.38 8.29 -51.58
C ALA A 6 -42.90 8.14 -51.26
N LEU A 7 -42.27 9.20 -50.78
CA LEU A 7 -40.91 9.21 -50.28
C LEU A 7 -40.95 8.73 -48.83
N VAL A 8 -40.35 7.56 -48.53
CA VAL A 8 -40.14 7.06 -47.18
C VAL A 8 -38.81 7.64 -46.69
N ALA A 9 -38.86 8.57 -45.73
CA ALA A 9 -37.68 9.09 -45.04
C ALA A 9 -37.24 8.12 -43.98
N LEU A 10 -36.06 7.49 -44.17
CA LEU A 10 -35.41 6.62 -43.19
C LEU A 10 -34.69 7.52 -42.15
N LEU A 11 -35.26 7.69 -40.97
CA LEU A 11 -34.59 8.32 -39.81
C LEU A 11 -33.55 7.37 -39.24
N LEU A 12 -32.29 7.59 -39.56
CA LEU A 12 -31.16 6.99 -38.89
C LEU A 12 -31.03 7.60 -37.49
N LEU A 13 -31.52 6.93 -36.48
CA LEU A 13 -31.21 7.19 -35.09
C LEU A 13 -29.72 6.80 -34.83
N GLY A 14 -28.85 7.75 -34.99
CA GLY A 14 -27.45 7.63 -34.57
C GLY A 14 -27.38 7.63 -33.05
N GLY A 15 -27.45 6.45 -32.44
CA GLY A 15 -27.12 6.28 -31.04
C GLY A 15 -25.61 6.49 -30.85
N GLY A 16 -25.18 7.71 -30.56
CA GLY A 16 -23.84 8.00 -30.13
C GLY A 16 -23.61 7.32 -28.78
N LEU A 17 -22.65 6.37 -28.75
CA LEU A 17 -22.13 5.85 -27.49
C LEU A 17 -21.59 7.05 -26.68
N PRO A 18 -21.87 7.13 -25.36
CA PRO A 18 -21.32 8.19 -24.55
C PRO A 18 -19.79 8.08 -24.60
N VAL A 19 -19.12 9.12 -25.07
CA VAL A 19 -17.66 9.25 -24.98
C VAL A 19 -17.35 9.39 -23.50
N ALA A 20 -16.66 8.40 -22.93
CA ALA A 20 -16.19 8.48 -21.55
C ALA A 20 -15.42 9.80 -21.37
N GLY A 21 -15.74 10.54 -20.32
CA GLY A 21 -15.05 11.78 -19.99
C GLY A 21 -13.56 11.51 -19.71
N ALA A 22 -12.72 12.53 -19.83
CA ALA A 22 -11.29 12.41 -19.52
C ALA A 22 -11.04 11.88 -18.10
N ASP A 23 -11.93 12.21 -17.16
CA ASP A 23 -11.91 11.72 -15.76
C ASP A 23 -12.15 10.22 -15.70
N ASP A 24 -13.15 9.69 -16.39
CA ASP A 24 -13.44 8.25 -16.43
C ASP A 24 -12.29 7.44 -17.05
N ALA A 25 -11.65 8.00 -18.09
CA ALA A 25 -10.49 7.37 -18.71
C ALA A 25 -9.29 7.32 -17.76
N GLN A 26 -9.04 8.37 -16.99
CA GLN A 26 -7.99 8.43 -15.98
C GLN A 26 -8.25 7.44 -14.84
N LEU A 27 -9.48 7.38 -14.34
CA LEU A 27 -9.91 6.40 -13.34
C LEU A 27 -9.68 4.97 -13.83
N ALA A 28 -10.17 4.65 -15.04
CA ALA A 28 -10.05 3.31 -15.61
C ALA A 28 -8.59 2.88 -15.80
N ARG A 29 -7.72 3.78 -16.28
CA ARG A 29 -6.27 3.51 -16.42
C ARG A 29 -5.63 3.17 -15.08
N GLY A 30 -5.91 3.97 -14.05
CA GLY A 30 -5.36 3.73 -12.72
C GLY A 30 -5.82 2.40 -12.14
N LEU A 31 -7.13 2.10 -12.21
CA LEU A 31 -7.67 0.81 -11.76
C LEU A 31 -7.01 -0.36 -12.49
N GLN A 32 -6.84 -0.28 -13.81
CA GLN A 32 -6.19 -1.32 -14.58
C GLN A 32 -4.73 -1.51 -14.19
N ALA A 33 -3.97 -0.42 -13.99
CA ALA A 33 -2.58 -0.49 -13.55
C ALA A 33 -2.46 -1.14 -12.17
N ILE A 34 -3.30 -0.73 -11.20
CA ILE A 34 -3.30 -1.28 -9.85
C ILE A 34 -3.69 -2.77 -9.85
N GLN A 35 -4.69 -3.17 -10.65
CA GLN A 35 -5.09 -4.56 -10.76
C GLN A 35 -3.97 -5.45 -11.33
N ARG A 36 -3.13 -4.95 -12.22
CA ARG A 36 -1.97 -5.69 -12.74
C ARG A 36 -0.91 -5.98 -11.66
N MET A 37 -0.92 -5.26 -10.54
CA MET A 37 -0.02 -5.51 -9.41
C MET A 37 -0.52 -6.64 -8.48
N THR A 38 -1.57 -7.35 -8.85
CA THR A 38 -2.14 -8.46 -8.07
C THR A 38 -1.68 -9.82 -8.58
N GLY A 39 -1.66 -10.82 -7.69
CA GLY A 39 -1.32 -12.21 -7.98
C GLY A 39 -0.09 -12.69 -7.24
N CYS A 40 0.58 -13.70 -7.76
CA CYS A 40 1.78 -14.31 -7.16
C CYS A 40 3.06 -13.69 -7.73
N PHE A 41 3.98 -13.27 -6.85
CA PHE A 41 5.25 -12.67 -7.24
C PHE A 41 6.42 -13.23 -6.45
N LEU A 42 7.54 -13.45 -7.13
CA LEU A 42 8.86 -13.46 -6.52
C LEU A 42 9.31 -12.00 -6.37
N VAL A 43 9.77 -11.63 -5.17
CA VAL A 43 10.10 -10.22 -4.87
C VAL A 43 11.58 -10.08 -4.55
N ASP A 44 12.23 -9.15 -5.23
CA ASP A 44 13.60 -8.73 -4.98
C ASP A 44 13.57 -7.36 -4.27
N TYR A 45 13.96 -7.34 -3.00
CA TYR A 45 14.12 -6.11 -2.22
C TYR A 45 15.60 -5.76 -2.12
N SER A 46 15.99 -4.61 -2.68
CA SER A 46 17.37 -4.15 -2.63
C SER A 46 17.45 -2.68 -2.25
N TYR A 47 18.26 -2.35 -1.25
CA TYR A 47 18.45 -0.98 -0.74
C TYR A 47 19.92 -0.73 -0.40
N VAL A 48 20.45 0.42 -0.81
CA VAL A 48 21.85 0.79 -0.59
C VAL A 48 22.01 2.29 -0.37
N GLU A 49 22.82 2.68 0.61
CA GLU A 49 23.22 4.08 0.79
C GLU A 49 24.25 4.49 -0.25
N VAL A 50 23.92 5.51 -1.04
CA VAL A 50 24.75 5.90 -2.21
C VAL A 50 25.52 7.20 -2.00
N GLN A 51 25.02 8.12 -1.17
CA GLN A 51 25.62 9.45 -1.01
C GLN A 51 25.42 9.99 0.41
N ALA A 52 26.50 10.29 1.12
CA ALA A 52 26.45 11.06 2.36
C ALA A 52 26.06 12.50 2.04
N LEU A 53 25.08 13.05 2.75
CA LEU A 53 24.57 14.41 2.62
C LEU A 53 25.04 15.29 3.78
N LYS A 54 25.19 14.71 4.97
CA LYS A 54 25.71 15.41 6.15
C LYS A 54 27.23 15.27 6.21
N PRO A 55 28.00 16.36 6.39
CA PRO A 55 29.43 16.27 6.62
C PRO A 55 29.78 15.32 7.77
N GLY A 56 30.76 14.46 7.57
CA GLY A 56 31.20 13.47 8.54
C GLY A 56 30.30 12.24 8.71
N TYR A 57 29.19 12.15 8.00
CA TYR A 57 28.36 10.94 8.01
C TYR A 57 29.07 9.81 7.23
N VAL A 58 29.20 8.65 7.88
CA VAL A 58 29.75 7.45 7.26
C VAL A 58 28.59 6.57 6.77
N ARG A 59 28.55 6.35 5.46
CA ARG A 59 27.53 5.49 4.85
C ARG A 59 27.65 4.05 5.37
N ASP A 60 26.51 3.39 5.56
CA ASP A 60 26.49 1.95 5.78
C ASP A 60 26.86 1.25 4.46
N PRO A 61 27.95 0.47 4.43
CA PRO A 61 28.37 -0.24 3.21
C PRO A 61 27.48 -1.45 2.89
N ARG A 62 26.63 -1.87 3.82
CA ARG A 62 25.76 -3.03 3.63
C ARG A 62 24.69 -2.73 2.60
N VAL A 63 24.43 -3.68 1.74
CA VAL A 63 23.28 -3.69 0.84
C VAL A 63 22.22 -4.58 1.50
N TYR A 64 21.05 -4.02 1.76
CA TYR A 64 19.90 -4.85 2.09
C TYR A 64 19.43 -5.53 0.81
N ASP A 65 19.63 -6.83 0.70
CA ASP A 65 19.27 -7.63 -0.46
C ASP A 65 18.69 -8.96 0.02
N VAL A 66 17.38 -9.09 -0.14
CA VAL A 66 16.66 -10.28 0.32
C VAL A 66 16.89 -11.48 -0.58
N ASN A 67 17.15 -11.23 -1.88
CA ASN A 67 17.30 -12.32 -2.84
C ASN A 67 18.72 -12.88 -2.94
N ARG A 68 19.70 -12.16 -2.43
CA ARG A 68 21.08 -12.65 -2.43
C ARG A 68 21.21 -13.95 -1.64
N ASP A 69 20.46 -14.05 -0.53
CA ASP A 69 20.54 -15.17 0.39
C ASP A 69 19.18 -15.86 0.65
N LYS A 70 18.05 -15.22 0.28
CA LYS A 70 16.68 -15.69 0.59
C LYS A 70 15.70 -15.21 -0.47
N SER A 71 14.85 -16.11 -0.95
CA SER A 71 13.73 -15.74 -1.81
C SER A 71 12.58 -15.18 -1.00
N ALA A 72 12.08 -14.01 -1.35
CA ALA A 72 10.81 -13.51 -0.85
C ALA A 72 9.71 -13.77 -1.89
N LYS A 73 8.58 -14.33 -1.46
CA LYS A 73 7.42 -14.54 -2.32
C LYS A 73 6.22 -13.85 -1.69
N GLU A 74 5.40 -13.18 -2.52
CA GLU A 74 4.18 -12.54 -2.06
C GLU A 74 2.97 -12.95 -2.89
N TRP A 75 1.87 -13.19 -2.20
CA TRP A 75 0.54 -13.19 -2.76
C TRP A 75 -0.11 -11.82 -2.54
N ILE A 76 -0.55 -11.16 -3.62
CA ILE A 76 -1.21 -9.85 -3.56
C ILE A 76 -2.64 -10.01 -4.07
N VAL A 77 -3.61 -9.70 -3.22
CA VAL A 77 -5.03 -9.75 -3.56
C VAL A 77 -5.65 -8.37 -3.53
N ALA A 78 -6.51 -8.07 -4.53
CA ALA A 78 -7.29 -6.84 -4.57
C ALA A 78 -8.67 -7.02 -3.96
N GLU A 79 -9.15 -5.96 -3.30
CA GLU A 79 -10.50 -5.80 -2.82
C GLU A 79 -11.05 -4.45 -3.35
N THR A 80 -12.13 -4.48 -4.11
CA THR A 80 -12.81 -3.27 -4.56
C THR A 80 -13.69 -2.75 -3.43
N ILE A 81 -13.34 -1.60 -2.86
CA ILE A 81 -14.09 -0.97 -1.78
C ILE A 81 -15.19 -0.07 -2.32
N SER A 82 -14.91 0.64 -3.41
CA SER A 82 -15.84 1.47 -4.14
C SER A 82 -15.40 1.59 -5.61
N PRO A 83 -16.19 2.18 -6.50
CA PRO A 83 -15.77 2.45 -7.87
C PRO A 83 -14.48 3.28 -7.99
N ARG A 84 -14.14 4.03 -6.95
CA ARG A 84 -12.97 4.92 -6.89
C ARG A 84 -11.91 4.47 -5.87
N ARG A 85 -12.11 3.33 -5.17
CA ARG A 85 -11.16 2.84 -4.15
C ARG A 85 -10.93 1.33 -4.28
N ILE A 86 -9.67 0.97 -4.42
CA ILE A 86 -9.20 -0.42 -4.47
C ILE A 86 -8.09 -0.62 -3.43
N ARG A 87 -8.15 -1.73 -2.73
CA ARG A 87 -7.23 -2.11 -1.67
C ARG A 87 -6.43 -3.32 -2.09
N LEU A 88 -5.11 -3.27 -1.91
CA LEU A 88 -4.22 -4.40 -2.11
C LEU A 88 -3.77 -4.93 -0.76
N GLN A 89 -4.03 -6.21 -0.49
CA GLN A 89 -3.50 -6.91 0.67
C GLN A 89 -2.38 -7.84 0.23
N ARG A 90 -1.28 -7.82 0.96
CA ARG A 90 -0.13 -8.68 0.71
C ARG A 90 -0.02 -9.77 1.77
N VAL A 91 0.33 -10.96 1.34
CA VAL A 91 0.73 -12.09 2.20
C VAL A 91 2.16 -12.46 1.80
N LEU A 92 3.08 -12.33 2.73
CA LEU A 92 4.49 -12.66 2.55
C LEU A 92 4.72 -14.11 2.99
N PHE A 93 5.49 -14.84 2.19
CA PHE A 93 6.02 -16.14 2.56
C PHE A 93 7.42 -15.94 3.14
N LEU A 94 7.59 -16.31 4.39
CA LEU A 94 8.89 -16.28 5.05
C LEU A 94 9.69 -17.52 4.66
N ALA A 95 10.92 -17.31 4.19
CA ALA A 95 11.85 -18.41 4.04
C ALA A 95 12.33 -18.89 5.41
N ASP A 96 12.55 -20.18 5.55
CA ASP A 96 13.22 -20.75 6.74
C ASP A 96 14.71 -20.36 6.77
N LEU A 97 15.41 -20.79 7.83
CA LEU A 97 16.85 -20.51 7.99
C LEU A 97 17.72 -21.10 6.86
N ALA A 98 17.20 -22.09 6.14
CA ALA A 98 17.86 -22.68 4.97
C ALA A 98 17.48 -22.00 3.65
N GLY A 99 16.63 -20.93 3.70
CA GLY A 99 16.14 -20.22 2.54
C GLY A 99 14.98 -20.90 1.80
N ALA A 100 14.42 -21.99 2.35
CA ALA A 100 13.28 -22.68 1.73
C ALA A 100 11.94 -22.06 2.16
N LEU A 101 11.07 -21.85 1.20
CA LEU A 101 9.68 -21.41 1.44
C LEU A 101 8.84 -22.66 1.74
N ARG A 102 8.41 -22.81 2.99
CA ARG A 102 7.60 -23.93 3.44
C ARG A 102 6.13 -23.54 3.61
N PRO A 103 5.18 -24.48 3.45
CA PRO A 103 3.80 -24.26 3.86
C PRO A 103 3.71 -23.90 5.35
N GLY A 104 2.85 -22.93 5.69
CA GLY A 104 2.67 -22.47 7.07
C GLY A 104 3.62 -21.34 7.49
N THR A 105 4.43 -20.82 6.58
CA THR A 105 5.28 -19.66 6.83
C THR A 105 4.66 -18.35 6.30
N GLU A 106 3.39 -18.40 5.90
CA GLU A 106 2.65 -17.23 5.44
C GLU A 106 2.39 -16.27 6.61
N VAL A 107 2.66 -15.01 6.36
CA VAL A 107 2.35 -13.93 7.29
C VAL A 107 1.63 -12.78 6.59
N ARG A 108 0.77 -12.08 7.31
CA ARG A 108 0.20 -10.85 6.81
C ARG A 108 1.32 -9.84 6.61
N HIS A 109 1.38 -9.23 5.43
CA HIS A 109 2.26 -8.12 5.12
C HIS A 109 1.46 -6.82 5.00
N GLN A 110 2.11 -5.75 4.57
CA GLN A 110 1.50 -4.43 4.41
C GLN A 110 0.30 -4.47 3.46
N SER A 111 -0.68 -3.60 3.68
CA SER A 111 -1.71 -3.30 2.70
C SER A 111 -1.50 -1.94 2.05
N GLU A 112 -2.15 -1.73 0.92
CA GLU A 112 -2.17 -0.46 0.22
C GLU A 112 -3.61 -0.11 -0.13
N ASP A 113 -4.06 1.08 0.25
CA ASP A 113 -5.29 1.65 -0.26
C ASP A 113 -4.97 2.64 -1.38
N TRP A 114 -5.59 2.42 -2.52
CA TRP A 114 -5.54 3.29 -3.67
C TRP A 114 -6.90 3.94 -3.85
N GLU A 115 -6.97 5.27 -3.79
CA GLU A 115 -8.22 6.02 -3.91
C GLU A 115 -8.07 7.16 -4.91
N TYR A 116 -9.00 7.19 -5.88
CA TYR A 116 -9.08 8.23 -6.89
C TYR A 116 -9.83 9.43 -6.36
N ASP A 117 -9.25 10.63 -6.53
CA ASP A 117 -9.80 11.91 -6.03
C ASP A 117 -10.16 11.86 -4.53
N ALA A 118 -9.30 11.24 -3.71
CA ALA A 118 -9.47 11.28 -2.27
C ALA A 118 -9.52 12.72 -1.77
N PRO A 119 -10.42 13.05 -0.83
CA PRO A 119 -10.57 14.42 -0.35
C PRO A 119 -9.38 14.88 0.50
N PHE A 120 -8.65 13.97 1.10
CA PHE A 120 -7.50 14.26 1.96
C PHE A 120 -6.53 13.07 1.97
N LEU A 121 -5.33 13.31 2.50
CA LEU A 121 -4.39 12.27 2.91
C LEU A 121 -3.79 12.63 4.27
N TYR A 122 -3.12 11.66 4.91
CA TYR A 122 -2.39 11.88 6.16
C TYR A 122 -0.89 11.97 5.88
N ASP A 123 -0.31 13.14 6.08
CA ASP A 123 1.13 13.35 6.02
C ASP A 123 1.79 12.89 7.33
N PHE A 124 2.85 12.08 7.24
CA PHE A 124 3.72 11.78 8.37
C PHE A 124 4.58 13.01 8.66
N VAL A 125 4.37 13.66 9.79
CA VAL A 125 5.02 14.94 10.12
C VAL A 125 6.14 14.80 11.16
N ALA A 126 6.03 13.82 12.05
CA ALA A 126 7.03 13.49 13.05
C ALA A 126 6.88 12.00 13.44
N PRO A 127 7.84 11.39 14.16
CA PRO A 127 7.69 10.03 14.65
C PRO A 127 6.34 9.85 15.37
N LEU A 128 5.58 8.85 14.95
CA LEU A 128 4.25 8.50 15.48
C LEU A 128 3.19 9.59 15.32
N HIS A 129 3.39 10.57 14.43
CA HIS A 129 2.48 11.69 14.26
C HIS A 129 2.13 11.89 12.78
N TRP A 130 0.83 11.88 12.48
CA TRP A 130 0.27 12.13 11.15
C TRP A 130 -0.77 13.25 11.22
N GLN A 131 -0.77 14.11 10.19
CA GLN A 131 -1.73 15.21 10.05
C GLN A 131 -2.51 15.06 8.74
N PRO A 132 -3.83 15.26 8.75
CA PRO A 132 -4.60 15.29 7.52
C PRO A 132 -4.25 16.55 6.72
N ARG A 133 -4.13 16.38 5.42
CA ARG A 133 -3.96 17.46 4.45
C ARG A 133 -5.03 17.36 3.39
N ASP A 134 -5.78 18.44 3.18
CA ASP A 134 -6.81 18.55 2.15
C ASP A 134 -6.18 18.46 0.75
N LEU A 135 -6.79 17.67 -0.12
CA LEU A 135 -6.39 17.51 -1.51
C LEU A 135 -7.36 18.17 -2.50
N ARG A 136 -8.47 18.75 -2.02
CA ARG A 136 -9.49 19.39 -2.87
C ARG A 136 -9.14 20.84 -3.23
N PRO A 137 -9.37 21.30 -4.47
CA PRO A 137 -9.77 20.54 -5.63
C PRO A 137 -8.55 20.13 -6.48
N THR A 138 -8.23 18.83 -6.52
CA THR A 138 -7.15 18.34 -7.39
C THR A 138 -7.61 17.08 -8.12
N PRO A 139 -8.43 17.22 -9.17
CA PRO A 139 -9.00 16.08 -9.89
C PRO A 139 -7.93 15.24 -10.58
N GLY A 140 -8.20 13.94 -10.68
CA GLY A 140 -7.33 12.99 -11.39
C GLY A 140 -6.17 12.46 -10.57
N LEU A 141 -6.12 12.71 -9.25
CA LEU A 141 -5.10 12.15 -8.37
C LEU A 141 -5.50 10.77 -7.84
N TRP A 142 -4.53 9.88 -7.81
CA TRP A 142 -4.57 8.65 -7.05
C TRP A 142 -3.76 8.80 -5.78
N THR A 143 -4.40 8.71 -4.63
CA THR A 143 -3.69 8.55 -3.36
C THR A 143 -3.29 7.10 -3.17
N ARG A 144 -2.09 6.88 -2.65
CA ARG A 144 -1.62 5.58 -2.16
C ARG A 144 -1.38 5.70 -0.66
N ARG A 145 -2.16 4.99 0.14
CA ARG A 145 -1.94 4.79 1.57
C ARG A 145 -1.24 3.45 1.77
N VAL A 146 -0.02 3.46 2.26
CA VAL A 146 0.66 2.24 2.70
C VAL A 146 0.53 2.11 4.21
N THR A 147 0.18 0.92 4.67
CA THR A 147 -0.11 0.66 6.08
C THR A 147 1.00 -0.14 6.77
N ASN A 148 0.94 -0.19 8.08
CA ASN A 148 1.65 -1.16 8.88
C ASN A 148 1.00 -2.56 8.76
N LEU A 149 1.57 -3.57 9.43
CA LEU A 149 1.10 -4.95 9.40
C LEU A 149 -0.31 -5.13 9.99
N ASP A 150 -0.78 -4.16 10.76
CA ASP A 150 -2.09 -4.09 11.41
C ASP A 150 -3.01 -3.02 10.78
N ASP A 151 -2.76 -2.65 9.54
CA ASP A 151 -3.45 -1.60 8.78
C ASP A 151 -3.38 -0.17 9.37
N GLY A 152 -2.63 0.05 10.43
CA GLY A 152 -2.36 1.40 10.94
C GLY A 152 -1.59 2.25 9.94
N LEU A 153 -1.66 3.57 10.10
CA LEU A 153 -0.97 4.52 9.22
C LEU A 153 0.53 4.26 9.16
N ARG A 154 1.07 4.33 7.95
CA ARG A 154 2.50 4.37 7.75
C ARG A 154 2.90 5.60 6.95
N TYR A 155 2.53 5.70 5.68
CA TYR A 155 2.72 6.88 4.84
C TYR A 155 1.72 6.91 3.70
N GLN A 156 1.51 8.10 3.16
CA GLN A 156 0.63 8.33 2.03
C GLN A 156 1.28 9.26 1.01
N CYS A 157 0.86 9.15 -0.22
CA CYS A 157 1.20 10.08 -1.27
C CYS A 157 0.10 10.14 -2.32
N ALA A 158 0.05 11.24 -3.07
CA ALA A 158 -0.89 11.44 -4.16
C ALA A 158 -0.16 11.84 -5.44
N ALA A 159 -0.47 11.17 -6.55
CA ALA A 159 0.04 11.46 -7.88
C ALA A 159 -0.93 10.95 -8.96
N ARG A 160 -0.69 11.30 -10.21
CA ARG A 160 -1.42 10.73 -11.34
C ARG A 160 -0.71 9.52 -11.91
N TRP A 161 -1.48 8.56 -12.39
CA TRP A 161 -0.95 7.55 -13.30
C TRP A 161 -0.65 8.21 -14.65
N SER A 162 0.46 7.81 -15.28
CA SER A 162 0.82 8.27 -16.62
C SER A 162 -0.21 7.84 -17.67
N GLU A 163 -0.17 8.49 -18.82
CA GLU A 163 -1.02 8.14 -19.97
C GLU A 163 -0.45 6.97 -20.79
N ASP A 164 0.79 6.55 -20.51
CA ASP A 164 1.40 5.39 -21.16
C ASP A 164 0.66 4.10 -20.73
N THR A 165 0.02 3.47 -21.70
CA THR A 165 -0.74 2.22 -21.47
C THR A 165 0.13 0.97 -21.54
N ALA A 166 1.30 1.07 -22.15
CA ALA A 166 2.27 -0.03 -22.24
C ALA A 166 3.06 -0.17 -20.93
N TYR A 167 3.47 0.96 -20.36
CA TYR A 167 4.24 1.05 -19.11
C TYR A 167 3.63 2.10 -18.19
N PRO A 168 2.38 1.89 -17.71
CA PRO A 168 1.78 2.86 -16.81
C PRO A 168 2.65 3.02 -15.58
N ASP A 169 2.93 4.27 -15.23
CA ASP A 169 3.71 4.60 -14.05
C ASP A 169 2.99 5.62 -13.16
N TRP A 170 3.26 5.50 -11.87
CA TRP A 170 2.81 6.41 -10.84
C TRP A 170 4.03 6.92 -10.07
N ALA A 171 4.21 8.23 -10.04
CA ALA A 171 5.39 8.85 -9.45
C ALA A 171 5.01 9.87 -8.39
N CYS A 172 5.33 9.55 -7.14
CA CYS A 172 5.25 10.47 -6.00
C CYS A 172 6.61 11.12 -5.79
N PRO A 173 6.74 12.44 -5.95
CA PRO A 173 8.04 13.12 -5.91
C PRO A 173 8.63 13.19 -4.51
N SER A 174 7.79 13.32 -3.48
CA SER A 174 8.24 13.38 -2.08
C SER A 174 7.09 13.07 -1.13
N ASN A 175 7.37 12.25 -0.13
CA ASN A 175 6.55 12.10 1.05
C ASN A 175 7.40 11.60 2.22
N TYR A 176 7.09 12.07 3.43
CA TYR A 176 7.76 11.57 4.61
C TYR A 176 7.17 10.23 5.08
N ALA A 177 8.04 9.37 5.59
CA ALA A 177 7.69 8.04 6.07
C ALA A 177 8.49 7.68 7.32
N PRO A 178 7.94 6.87 8.24
CA PRO A 178 8.68 6.34 9.37
C PRO A 178 9.80 5.39 8.91
N ILE A 179 10.74 5.11 9.81
CA ILE A 179 11.82 4.15 9.58
C ILE A 179 11.22 2.78 9.18
N PRO A 180 11.69 2.17 8.09
CA PRO A 180 11.18 0.87 7.67
C PRO A 180 11.68 -0.27 8.58
N GLY A 181 10.85 -1.32 8.71
CA GLY A 181 11.17 -2.48 9.56
C GLY A 181 12.48 -3.18 9.20
N ARG A 182 12.89 -3.17 7.93
CA ARG A 182 14.20 -3.70 7.51
C ARG A 182 15.36 -3.01 8.21
N GLU A 183 15.26 -1.70 8.45
CA GLU A 183 16.33 -0.94 9.11
C GLU A 183 16.41 -1.24 10.60
N THR A 184 15.25 -1.21 11.28
CA THR A 184 15.20 -1.38 12.74
C THR A 184 15.36 -2.84 13.15
N ARG A 185 14.66 -3.76 12.49
CA ARG A 185 14.62 -5.18 12.85
C ARG A 185 15.81 -5.95 12.28
N ASP A 186 16.07 -5.76 10.98
CA ASP A 186 17.01 -6.63 10.26
C ASP A 186 18.43 -6.07 10.27
N MET A 187 18.58 -4.74 10.29
CA MET A 187 19.88 -4.05 10.31
C MET A 187 20.23 -3.39 11.64
N GLY A 188 19.29 -3.35 12.60
CA GLY A 188 19.49 -2.79 13.95
C GLY A 188 19.78 -1.28 13.95
N ARG A 189 19.27 -0.54 12.94
CA ARG A 189 19.52 0.89 12.79
C ARG A 189 18.51 1.73 13.56
N SER A 190 19.00 2.79 14.19
CA SER A 190 18.19 3.80 14.88
C SER A 190 18.79 5.21 14.80
N ASP A 191 19.77 5.39 13.92
CA ASP A 191 20.54 6.64 13.76
C ASP A 191 19.82 7.73 12.97
N TYR A 192 18.60 7.46 12.48
CA TYR A 192 17.74 8.42 11.82
C TYR A 192 16.27 8.25 12.29
N GLN A 193 15.38 9.16 11.90
CA GLN A 193 14.02 9.22 12.44
C GLN A 193 12.93 9.12 11.38
N ALA A 194 13.25 9.51 10.15
CA ALA A 194 12.31 9.50 9.03
C ALA A 194 13.02 9.36 7.70
N LEU A 195 12.26 8.97 6.69
CA LEU A 195 12.65 9.01 5.29
C LEU A 195 11.87 10.12 4.58
N ASP A 196 12.56 10.99 3.83
CA ASP A 196 11.93 11.70 2.72
C ASP A 196 12.04 10.81 1.49
N ARG A 197 10.90 10.41 0.94
CA ARG A 197 10.82 9.36 -0.09
C ARG A 197 10.34 9.94 -1.41
N SER A 198 11.07 9.67 -2.47
CA SER A 198 10.53 9.70 -3.83
C SER A 198 10.25 8.27 -4.29
N THR A 199 9.05 8.02 -4.76
CA THR A 199 8.63 6.67 -5.17
C THR A 199 8.12 6.69 -6.59
N ARG A 200 8.59 5.76 -7.42
CA ARG A 200 8.04 5.51 -8.75
C ARG A 200 7.66 4.04 -8.89
N ILE A 201 6.42 3.78 -9.25
CA ILE A 201 5.91 2.46 -9.58
C ILE A 201 5.78 2.40 -11.10
N VAL A 202 6.32 1.34 -11.72
CA VAL A 202 6.16 1.05 -13.15
C VAL A 202 5.56 -0.34 -13.27
N VAL A 203 4.46 -0.45 -14.02
CA VAL A 203 3.74 -1.72 -14.22
C VAL A 203 3.97 -2.21 -15.64
N TYR A 204 4.47 -3.41 -15.78
CA TYR A 204 4.72 -4.06 -17.08
C TYR A 204 3.50 -4.86 -17.51
N GLY A 205 3.15 -4.79 -18.79
CA GLY A 205 2.02 -5.53 -19.35
C GLY A 205 2.28 -7.04 -19.41
N ALA A 206 1.23 -7.81 -19.70
CA ALA A 206 1.33 -9.28 -19.85
C ALA A 206 2.36 -9.70 -20.91
N SER A 207 2.52 -8.93 -21.98
CA SER A 207 3.56 -9.13 -23.01
C SER A 207 5.00 -9.01 -22.49
N GLN A 208 5.20 -8.33 -21.35
CA GLN A 208 6.47 -8.19 -20.64
C GLN A 208 6.50 -9.02 -19.33
N GLY A 209 5.71 -10.10 -19.26
CA GLY A 209 5.70 -11.02 -18.12
C GLY A 209 4.82 -10.57 -16.94
N GLY A 210 4.07 -9.46 -17.04
CA GLY A 210 3.13 -9.00 -16.00
C GLY A 210 3.78 -8.61 -14.67
N SER A 211 5.06 -8.25 -14.70
CA SER A 211 5.86 -7.85 -13.53
C SER A 211 5.68 -6.37 -13.21
N TRP A 212 6.14 -5.91 -12.07
CA TRP A 212 6.14 -4.49 -11.73
C TRP A 212 7.31 -4.13 -10.81
N LEU A 213 7.68 -2.85 -10.82
CA LEU A 213 8.82 -2.32 -10.10
C LEU A 213 8.42 -1.12 -9.28
N GLU A 214 8.76 -1.11 -8.00
CA GLU A 214 8.76 0.09 -7.17
C GLU A 214 10.22 0.55 -6.97
N ARG A 215 10.56 1.71 -7.50
CA ARG A 215 11.84 2.38 -7.24
C ARG A 215 11.66 3.42 -6.15
N GLN A 216 12.64 3.52 -5.28
CA GLN A 216 12.67 4.49 -4.20
C GLN A 216 13.98 5.26 -4.23
N ASP A 217 13.89 6.58 -4.08
CA ASP A 217 15.00 7.47 -3.82
C ASP A 217 14.72 8.14 -2.49
N ASN A 218 15.39 7.69 -1.46
CA ASN A 218 15.11 8.05 -0.08
C ASN A 218 16.21 8.94 0.48
N VAL A 219 15.86 9.93 1.26
CA VAL A 219 16.78 10.68 2.11
C VAL A 219 16.47 10.35 3.57
N LYS A 220 17.41 9.71 4.27
CA LYS A 220 17.32 9.45 5.71
C LYS A 220 17.54 10.77 6.45
N THR A 221 16.66 11.10 7.38
CA THR A 221 16.66 12.39 8.08
C THR A 221 16.57 12.23 9.58
N ILE A 222 17.11 13.20 10.32
CA ILE A 222 16.88 13.42 11.75
C ILE A 222 16.18 14.75 11.98
N HIS A 223 15.49 14.90 13.11
CA HIS A 223 14.98 16.19 13.56
C HIS A 223 16.11 16.96 14.26
N GLY A 224 16.35 18.19 13.85
CA GLY A 224 17.25 19.15 14.49
C GLY A 224 16.48 20.41 14.89
N ASP A 225 17.15 21.34 15.57
CA ASP A 225 16.55 22.59 16.06
C ASP A 225 15.95 23.48 14.95
N GLY A 226 16.48 23.37 13.73
CA GLY A 226 16.01 24.10 12.54
C GLY A 226 15.11 23.29 11.60
N GLY A 227 14.61 22.13 12.02
CA GLY A 227 13.81 21.24 11.19
C GLY A 227 14.50 19.92 10.83
N ARG A 228 14.15 19.34 9.69
CA ARG A 228 14.72 18.05 9.27
C ARG A 228 16.11 18.22 8.65
N VAL A 229 17.07 17.44 9.15
CA VAL A 229 18.47 17.43 8.67
C VAL A 229 18.69 16.18 7.85
N PRO A 230 19.04 16.30 6.55
CA PRO A 230 19.36 15.16 5.70
C PRO A 230 20.70 14.53 6.11
N LEU A 231 20.75 13.21 6.20
CA LEU A 231 21.95 12.44 6.56
C LEU A 231 22.58 11.80 5.33
N VAL A 232 21.80 11.02 4.60
CA VAL A 232 22.29 10.15 3.52
C VAL A 232 21.17 9.87 2.52
N ARG A 233 21.52 9.75 1.25
CA ARG A 233 20.64 9.27 0.18
C ARG A 233 20.77 7.76 0.05
N GLU A 234 19.62 7.09 0.00
CA GLU A 234 19.48 5.65 -0.21
C GLU A 234 18.70 5.41 -1.51
N LEU A 235 19.20 4.53 -2.36
CA LEU A 235 18.43 4.01 -3.50
C LEU A 235 17.87 2.65 -3.15
N GLY A 236 16.58 2.47 -3.46
CA GLY A 236 15.85 1.24 -3.22
C GLY A 236 15.09 0.76 -4.44
N LYS A 237 14.91 -0.55 -4.53
CA LYS A 237 14.00 -1.18 -5.48
C LYS A 237 13.28 -2.35 -4.83
N ASN A 238 12.02 -2.52 -5.20
CA ASN A 238 11.24 -3.73 -4.98
C ASN A 238 10.82 -4.22 -6.37
N TRP A 239 11.44 -5.29 -6.84
CA TRP A 239 11.16 -5.87 -8.15
C TRP A 239 10.25 -7.08 -7.99
N TYR A 240 9.05 -7.01 -8.54
CA TYR A 240 8.02 -8.04 -8.46
C TYR A 240 7.99 -8.80 -9.78
N VAL A 241 8.53 -10.02 -9.78
CA VAL A 241 8.54 -10.92 -10.94
C VAL A 241 7.31 -11.82 -10.85
N ARG A 242 6.45 -11.74 -11.86
CA ARG A 242 5.21 -12.51 -11.90
C ARG A 242 5.48 -14.01 -11.93
N LEU A 243 4.80 -14.74 -11.05
CA LEU A 243 4.77 -16.20 -11.00
C LEU A 243 3.35 -16.71 -11.34
N PRO A 244 3.19 -17.99 -11.72
CA PRO A 244 1.88 -18.63 -11.75
C PRO A 244 1.19 -18.55 -10.38
N ASP A 245 -0.11 -18.26 -10.34
CA ASP A 245 -0.86 -18.12 -9.09
C ASP A 245 -0.86 -19.37 -8.21
N SER A 246 -0.68 -20.55 -8.81
CA SER A 246 -0.53 -21.82 -8.11
C SER A 246 0.66 -21.84 -7.14
N GLU A 247 1.72 -21.07 -7.44
CA GLU A 247 2.90 -20.94 -6.58
C GLU A 247 2.60 -20.24 -5.24
N CYS A 248 1.47 -19.52 -5.15
CA CYS A 248 1.01 -18.82 -3.97
C CYS A 248 -0.29 -19.38 -3.38
N ALA A 249 -0.63 -20.64 -3.65
CA ALA A 249 -1.88 -21.24 -3.18
C ALA A 249 -2.03 -21.16 -1.63
N GLY A 250 -0.94 -21.35 -0.88
CA GLY A 250 -0.92 -21.18 0.59
C GLY A 250 -1.27 -19.76 1.01
N GLY A 251 -0.70 -18.75 0.37
CA GLY A 251 -0.97 -17.34 0.66
C GLY A 251 -2.41 -16.94 0.33
N ARG A 252 -2.97 -17.50 -0.77
CA ARG A 252 -4.39 -17.32 -1.08
C ARG A 252 -5.27 -17.90 0.02
N ALA A 253 -5.06 -19.13 0.41
CA ALA A 253 -5.82 -19.79 1.46
C ALA A 253 -5.65 -19.09 2.82
N PHE A 254 -4.46 -18.58 3.13
CA PHE A 254 -4.21 -17.77 4.33
C PHE A 254 -5.05 -16.48 4.32
N ALA A 255 -5.06 -15.73 3.22
CA ALA A 255 -5.85 -14.51 3.07
C ALA A 255 -7.36 -14.78 3.16
N GLU A 256 -7.85 -15.84 2.52
CA GLU A 256 -9.27 -16.21 2.52
C GLU A 256 -9.77 -16.52 3.93
N ARG A 257 -9.03 -17.30 4.72
CA ARG A 257 -9.40 -17.62 6.11
C ARG A 257 -9.47 -16.41 7.03
N ARG A 258 -8.72 -15.35 6.74
CA ARG A 258 -8.58 -14.15 7.58
C ARG A 258 -9.35 -12.93 7.05
N ARG A 259 -9.94 -13.04 5.88
CA ARG A 259 -10.60 -11.93 5.16
C ARG A 259 -11.60 -11.19 6.03
N ALA A 260 -12.47 -11.89 6.73
CA ALA A 260 -13.53 -11.27 7.54
C ALA A 260 -12.94 -10.39 8.65
N PHE A 261 -11.89 -10.86 9.34
CA PHE A 261 -11.20 -10.07 10.35
C PHE A 261 -10.49 -8.86 9.73
N TRP A 262 -9.78 -9.05 8.62
CA TRP A 262 -9.09 -7.94 7.95
C TRP A 262 -10.04 -6.87 7.46
N THR A 263 -11.19 -7.25 6.92
CA THR A 263 -12.22 -6.28 6.53
C THR A 263 -12.70 -5.47 7.73
N LEU A 264 -13.02 -6.13 8.84
CA LEU A 264 -13.47 -5.47 10.06
C LEU A 264 -12.41 -4.54 10.68
N LEU A 265 -11.14 -4.97 10.67
CA LEU A 265 -10.00 -4.16 11.13
C LEU A 265 -9.86 -2.88 10.29
N ARG A 266 -9.95 -3.00 8.96
CA ARG A 266 -9.84 -1.86 8.04
C ARG A 266 -11.02 -0.89 8.16
N GLU A 267 -12.24 -1.40 8.30
CA GLU A 267 -13.41 -0.56 8.57
C GLU A 267 -13.25 0.23 9.89
N THR A 268 -12.62 -0.40 10.88
CA THR A 268 -12.32 0.26 12.15
C THR A 268 -11.30 1.38 11.98
N TRP A 269 -10.24 1.13 11.21
CA TRP A 269 -9.25 2.15 10.87
C TRP A 269 -9.83 3.27 10.02
N ASP A 270 -10.68 2.96 9.03
CA ASP A 270 -11.31 3.98 8.18
C ASP A 270 -12.21 4.91 9.01
N GLY A 271 -12.89 4.39 10.05
CA GLY A 271 -13.67 5.21 11.00
C GLY A 271 -12.82 6.10 11.91
N LEU A 272 -11.53 5.76 12.13
CA LEU A 272 -10.61 6.58 12.93
C LEU A 272 -9.84 7.60 12.09
N LEU A 273 -9.70 7.35 10.79
CA LEU A 273 -8.91 8.14 9.84
C LEU A 273 -9.85 8.88 8.87
N ASP A 274 -10.76 9.67 9.42
CA ASP A 274 -11.82 10.38 8.72
C ASP A 274 -11.42 11.79 8.20
N GLY A 275 -10.15 12.18 8.42
CA GLY A 275 -9.64 13.49 8.02
C GLY A 275 -9.97 14.63 8.99
N SER A 276 -10.68 14.36 10.09
CA SER A 276 -11.14 15.40 11.03
C SER A 276 -10.03 16.01 11.89
N GLY A 277 -8.90 15.32 12.06
CA GLY A 277 -7.81 15.79 12.90
C GLY A 277 -6.55 14.91 12.84
N PRO A 278 -5.51 15.27 13.58
CA PRO A 278 -4.27 14.52 13.62
C PRO A 278 -4.47 13.13 14.24
N PHE A 279 -3.68 12.19 13.77
CA PHE A 279 -3.56 10.88 14.37
C PHE A 279 -2.16 10.75 15.00
N VAL A 280 -2.12 10.63 16.33
CA VAL A 280 -0.87 10.55 17.09
C VAL A 280 -0.84 9.22 17.83
N GLU A 281 0.25 8.47 17.62
CA GLU A 281 0.50 7.21 18.30
C GLU A 281 1.47 7.39 19.47
N ARG A 282 1.49 6.41 20.34
CA ARG A 282 2.48 6.24 21.41
C ARG A 282 2.92 4.78 21.45
N THR A 283 4.08 4.53 22.01
CA THR A 283 4.50 3.17 22.35
C THR A 283 4.37 3.01 23.86
N PRO A 284 3.37 2.25 24.37
CA PRO A 284 3.22 2.03 25.81
C PRO A 284 4.46 1.29 26.35
N PRO A 285 5.02 1.74 27.49
CA PRO A 285 6.21 1.12 28.07
C PRO A 285 6.00 -0.39 28.35
N GLY A 286 6.97 -1.20 27.99
CA GLY A 286 6.96 -2.65 28.24
C GLY A 286 5.93 -3.44 27.42
N GLN A 287 5.22 -2.80 26.49
CA GLN A 287 4.28 -3.48 25.61
C GLN A 287 4.95 -3.86 24.29
N PRO A 288 4.57 -5.01 23.70
CA PRO A 288 5.01 -5.36 22.34
C PRO A 288 4.42 -4.37 21.32
N PRO A 289 4.95 -4.33 20.09
CA PRO A 289 4.36 -3.51 19.01
C PRO A 289 2.88 -3.83 18.81
N ARG A 290 2.06 -2.82 18.46
CA ARG A 290 0.62 -2.97 18.27
C ARG A 290 0.28 -4.10 17.29
N PHE A 291 1.01 -4.22 16.19
CA PHE A 291 0.75 -5.27 15.19
C PHE A 291 0.87 -6.68 15.77
N ALA A 292 1.79 -6.93 16.74
CA ALA A 292 1.93 -8.24 17.36
C ALA A 292 0.67 -8.58 18.18
N LYS A 293 0.18 -7.65 18.99
CA LYS A 293 -1.09 -7.82 19.72
C LYS A 293 -2.30 -7.95 18.79
N MET A 294 -2.25 -7.29 17.63
CA MET A 294 -3.31 -7.40 16.65
C MET A 294 -3.33 -8.78 16.00
N PHE A 295 -2.18 -9.40 15.78
CA PHE A 295 -2.09 -10.80 15.33
C PHE A 295 -2.61 -11.78 16.38
N ASP A 296 -2.28 -11.57 17.67
CA ASP A 296 -2.84 -12.37 18.76
C ASP A 296 -4.37 -12.26 18.82
N LEU A 297 -4.91 -11.05 18.63
CA LEU A 297 -6.33 -10.81 18.55
C LEU A 297 -6.96 -11.51 17.34
N GLU A 298 -6.36 -11.39 16.16
CA GLU A 298 -6.77 -12.06 14.92
C GLU A 298 -6.85 -13.57 15.14
N ASP A 299 -5.80 -14.20 15.67
CA ASP A 299 -5.76 -15.63 15.92
C ASP A 299 -6.79 -16.07 16.97
N SER A 300 -7.09 -15.23 17.98
CA SER A 300 -8.12 -15.51 19.01
C SER A 300 -9.55 -15.54 18.47
N VAL A 301 -9.81 -14.96 17.31
CA VAL A 301 -11.12 -14.92 16.66
C VAL A 301 -11.17 -15.76 15.37
N LEU A 302 -10.06 -16.37 15.01
CA LEU A 302 -10.00 -17.23 13.82
C LEU A 302 -10.95 -18.42 13.98
N GLY A 303 -11.85 -18.60 13.00
CA GLY A 303 -12.90 -19.65 13.05
C GLY A 303 -14.21 -19.21 13.74
N ARG A 304 -14.27 -18.03 14.36
CA ARG A 304 -15.53 -17.45 14.82
C ARG A 304 -16.31 -16.89 13.61
N ASP A 305 -17.64 -16.97 13.70
CA ASP A 305 -18.50 -16.40 12.66
C ASP A 305 -18.60 -14.88 12.81
N LEU A 306 -17.83 -14.14 12.02
CA LEU A 306 -17.86 -12.67 11.96
C LEU A 306 -19.02 -12.13 11.10
N SER A 307 -19.90 -12.96 10.55
CA SER A 307 -21.19 -12.54 10.00
C SER A 307 -22.27 -12.41 11.05
N ASP A 308 -22.12 -13.08 12.21
CA ASP A 308 -22.94 -12.83 13.39
C ASP A 308 -22.67 -11.43 13.96
N GLU A 309 -23.71 -10.61 14.06
CA GLU A 309 -23.58 -9.20 14.43
C GLU A 309 -23.00 -9.00 15.85
N ALA A 310 -23.39 -9.84 16.82
CA ALA A 310 -22.87 -9.74 18.19
C ALA A 310 -21.38 -10.04 18.24
N THR A 311 -20.93 -11.10 17.54
CA THR A 311 -19.52 -11.48 17.41
C THR A 311 -18.72 -10.40 16.68
N ARG A 312 -19.31 -9.82 15.62
CA ARG A 312 -18.69 -8.74 14.85
C ARG A 312 -18.49 -7.48 15.70
N GLN A 313 -19.50 -7.06 16.44
CA GLN A 313 -19.43 -5.87 17.31
C GLN A 313 -18.46 -6.07 18.46
N GLU A 314 -18.47 -7.25 19.12
CA GLU A 314 -17.48 -7.58 20.15
C GLU A 314 -16.06 -7.49 19.60
N THR A 315 -15.82 -8.10 18.43
CA THR A 315 -14.50 -8.09 17.80
C THR A 315 -14.08 -6.66 17.40
N ARG A 316 -14.98 -5.86 16.82
CA ARG A 316 -14.73 -4.45 16.51
C ARG A 316 -14.35 -3.64 17.75
N ARG A 317 -15.05 -3.83 18.86
CA ARG A 317 -14.71 -3.16 20.13
C ARG A 317 -13.30 -3.55 20.59
N ARG A 318 -12.93 -4.82 20.57
CA ARG A 318 -11.58 -5.29 20.95
C ARG A 318 -10.49 -4.70 20.05
N ILE A 319 -10.75 -4.60 18.74
CA ILE A 319 -9.84 -3.93 17.80
C ILE A 319 -9.68 -2.45 18.16
N LEU A 320 -10.79 -1.75 18.39
CA LEU A 320 -10.78 -0.33 18.75
C LEU A 320 -10.05 -0.09 20.08
N ASP A 321 -10.36 -0.87 21.11
CA ASP A 321 -9.72 -0.78 22.42
C ASP A 321 -8.20 -0.99 22.31
N LEU A 322 -7.76 -1.94 21.47
CA LEU A 322 -6.35 -2.17 21.23
C LEU A 322 -5.71 -0.98 20.52
N ILE A 323 -6.34 -0.41 19.49
CA ILE A 323 -5.81 0.77 18.81
C ILE A 323 -5.71 1.96 19.78
N GLN A 324 -6.71 2.18 20.63
CA GLN A 324 -6.73 3.27 21.61
C GLN A 324 -5.61 3.16 22.66
N GLN A 325 -5.17 1.95 23.04
CA GLN A 325 -4.01 1.78 23.94
C GLN A 325 -2.73 2.38 23.36
N TYR A 326 -2.60 2.40 22.02
CA TYR A 326 -1.44 2.94 21.29
C TYR A 326 -1.70 4.33 20.70
N ARG A 327 -2.83 4.92 20.95
CA ARG A 327 -3.14 6.32 20.57
C ARG A 327 -2.75 7.24 21.71
N ALA A 328 -2.10 8.38 21.36
CA ALA A 328 -1.89 9.46 22.31
C ALA A 328 -3.22 10.16 22.62
N PRO A 329 -3.36 10.73 23.83
CA PRO A 329 -4.55 11.49 24.23
C PRO A 329 -4.85 12.64 23.29
#